data_1bd3f261c42224c5f6b502c39188420e
#
_entry.id   1bd3f261c42224c5f6b502c39188420e
#
_cell.length_a   1.000
_cell.length_b   1.000
_cell.length_c   1.000
_cell.angle_alpha   90.00
_cell.angle_beta   90.00
_cell.angle_gamma   90.00
#
_symmetry.space_group_name_H-M   'P 1'
#
loop_
_entity.id
_entity.type
_entity.pdbx_description
1 polymer ?
#
loop_
_entity_poly.entity_id
_entity_poly.type
_entity_poly.pdbx_seq_one_letter_code
_entity_poly.pdbx_strand_id
1 'polypeptide(L)'
;MYKRQIEAVAYQTHDLFEAMKHDGLRPKIVKVDGGMVMNNWFSQFLSDIVNVKVLRPKVQETTALGAAFMAGLQIGIYKSLKDISKNWNLDKKFSPKMKNKSRTILINGWEKSVKRALIN
;
A
#
# COMPACT_ATOMS: atom_id res chain seq x y z
N MET A 1 21.84 -3.01 2.25
CA MET A 1 21.02 -3.59 3.31
C MET A 1 19.61 -3.00 3.31
N TYR A 2 19.41 -1.70 3.49
CA TYR A 2 18.10 -1.05 3.52
C TYR A 2 17.18 -1.32 2.32
N LYS A 3 17.71 -1.39 1.10
CA LYS A 3 16.89 -1.62 -0.10
C LYS A 3 16.11 -2.92 -0.02
N ARG A 4 16.73 -4.02 0.40
CA ARG A 4 16.06 -5.33 0.52
C ARG A 4 14.99 -5.37 1.61
N GLN A 5 15.18 -4.63 2.69
CA GLN A 5 14.15 -4.50 3.73
C GLN A 5 12.90 -3.79 3.20
N ILE A 6 13.10 -2.71 2.45
CA ILE A 6 12.01 -1.97 1.80
C ILE A 6 11.33 -2.81 0.72
N GLU A 7 12.11 -3.56 -0.07
CA GLU A 7 11.58 -4.51 -1.07
C GLU A 7 10.71 -5.58 -0.42
N ALA A 8 11.12 -6.11 0.74
CA ALA A 8 10.39 -7.15 1.46
C ALA A 8 8.96 -6.72 1.83
N VAL A 9 8.77 -5.47 2.22
CA VAL A 9 7.42 -4.92 2.53
C VAL A 9 6.51 -4.97 1.30
N ALA A 10 7.04 -4.66 0.11
CA ALA A 10 6.27 -4.73 -1.12
C ALA A 10 5.91 -6.19 -1.49
N TYR A 11 6.80 -7.14 -1.27
CA TYR A 11 6.52 -8.56 -1.49
C TYR A 11 5.51 -9.12 -0.50
N GLN A 12 5.62 -8.79 0.79
CA GLN A 12 4.62 -9.17 1.79
C GLN A 12 3.24 -8.61 1.46
N THR A 13 3.19 -7.37 0.95
CA THR A 13 1.95 -6.77 0.47
C THR A 13 1.39 -7.54 -0.74
N HIS A 14 2.26 -8.02 -1.64
CA HIS A 14 1.85 -8.88 -2.74
C HIS A 14 1.22 -10.18 -2.24
N ASP A 15 1.83 -10.85 -1.26
CA ASP A 15 1.30 -12.10 -0.69
C ASP A 15 -0.09 -11.87 -0.08
N LEU A 16 -0.29 -10.74 0.63
CA LEU A 16 -1.60 -10.33 1.12
C LEU A 16 -2.61 -10.14 -0.04
N PHE A 17 -2.20 -9.52 -1.13
CA PHE A 17 -3.07 -9.32 -2.30
C PHE A 17 -3.45 -10.63 -2.98
N GLU A 18 -2.54 -11.60 -3.04
CA GLU A 18 -2.86 -12.93 -3.56
C GLU A 18 -3.87 -13.65 -2.64
N ALA A 19 -3.71 -13.55 -1.31
CA ALA A 19 -4.70 -14.07 -0.36
C ALA A 19 -6.08 -13.41 -0.56
N MET A 20 -6.13 -12.08 -0.68
CA MET A 20 -7.38 -11.36 -0.95
C MET A 20 -8.03 -11.78 -2.27
N LYS A 21 -7.24 -12.09 -3.30
CA LYS A 21 -7.76 -12.60 -4.58
C LYS A 21 -8.41 -13.98 -4.42
N HIS A 22 -7.84 -14.85 -3.59
CA HIS A 22 -8.45 -16.15 -3.27
C HIS A 22 -9.83 -15.97 -2.60
N ASP A 23 -9.98 -14.94 -1.78
CA ASP A 23 -11.24 -14.55 -1.14
C ASP A 23 -12.20 -13.80 -2.07
N GLY A 24 -11.85 -13.67 -3.36
CA GLY A 24 -12.69 -13.01 -4.36
C GLY A 24 -12.51 -11.49 -4.44
N LEU A 25 -11.65 -10.90 -3.60
CA LEU A 25 -11.38 -9.45 -3.59
C LEU A 25 -10.25 -9.12 -4.58
N ARG A 26 -10.50 -8.16 -5.47
CA ARG A 26 -9.51 -7.70 -6.46
C ARG A 26 -9.36 -6.18 -6.41
N PRO A 27 -8.58 -5.64 -5.47
CA PRO A 27 -8.34 -4.21 -5.39
C PRO A 27 -7.71 -3.67 -6.66
N LYS A 28 -8.21 -2.54 -7.17
CA LYS A 28 -7.66 -1.85 -8.35
C LYS A 28 -6.79 -0.65 -7.94
N ILE A 29 -6.94 -0.21 -6.72
CA ILE A 29 -6.28 0.96 -6.14
C ILE A 29 -5.95 0.66 -4.69
N VAL A 30 -4.76 1.07 -4.24
CA VAL A 30 -4.34 1.05 -2.84
C VAL A 30 -4.05 2.47 -2.40
N LYS A 31 -4.62 2.87 -1.28
CA LYS A 31 -4.23 4.08 -0.56
C LYS A 31 -3.20 3.69 0.50
N VAL A 32 -2.12 4.42 0.55
CA VAL A 32 -0.99 4.16 1.45
C VAL A 32 -0.70 5.37 2.31
N ASP A 33 -0.17 5.15 3.51
CA ASP A 33 0.21 6.21 4.45
C ASP A 33 1.47 5.84 5.25
N GLY A 34 1.88 6.73 6.14
CA GLY A 34 3.05 6.56 6.98
C GLY A 34 4.36 6.99 6.34
N GLY A 35 5.42 7.02 7.14
CA GLY A 35 6.72 7.59 6.75
C GLY A 35 7.41 6.87 5.59
N MET A 36 7.24 5.55 5.46
CA MET A 36 7.89 4.75 4.41
C MET A 36 7.43 5.14 3.01
N VAL A 37 6.15 5.52 2.84
CA VAL A 37 5.58 5.86 1.53
C VAL A 37 6.06 7.19 0.98
N MET A 38 6.77 7.99 1.79
CA MET A 38 7.47 9.20 1.35
C MET A 38 8.58 8.90 0.35
N ASN A 39 9.16 7.71 0.45
CA ASN A 39 10.13 7.25 -0.53
C ASN A 39 9.40 6.94 -1.85
N ASN A 40 9.63 7.81 -2.85
CA ASN A 40 9.02 7.65 -4.18
C ASN A 40 9.42 6.33 -4.86
N TRP A 41 10.64 5.87 -4.63
CA TRP A 41 11.10 4.59 -5.17
C TRP A 41 10.29 3.43 -4.58
N PHE A 42 10.09 3.43 -3.24
CA PHE A 42 9.28 2.40 -2.58
C PHE A 42 7.85 2.39 -3.10
N SER A 43 7.20 3.55 -3.15
CA SER A 43 5.80 3.66 -3.61
C SER A 43 5.62 3.22 -5.07
N GLN A 44 6.63 3.49 -5.93
CA GLN A 44 6.64 2.99 -7.31
C GLN A 44 6.87 1.48 -7.35
N PHE A 45 7.85 0.97 -6.57
CA PHE A 45 8.15 -0.45 -6.50
C PHE A 45 6.96 -1.25 -5.96
N LEU A 46 6.30 -0.75 -4.92
CA LEU A 46 5.07 -1.34 -4.41
C LEU A 46 4.01 -1.45 -5.51
N SER A 47 3.72 -0.35 -6.22
CA SER A 47 2.78 -0.34 -7.34
C SER A 47 3.16 -1.37 -8.42
N ASP A 48 4.45 -1.49 -8.72
CA ASP A 48 4.98 -2.42 -9.72
C ASP A 48 4.81 -3.89 -9.29
N ILE A 49 5.07 -4.22 -8.02
CA ILE A 49 5.00 -5.59 -7.50
C ILE A 49 3.54 -6.04 -7.35
N VAL A 50 2.70 -5.24 -6.70
CA VAL A 50 1.27 -5.60 -6.52
C VAL A 50 0.43 -5.42 -7.80
N ASN A 51 0.99 -4.77 -8.81
CA ASN A 51 0.36 -4.49 -10.11
C ASN A 51 -0.95 -3.70 -10.02
N VAL A 52 -1.02 -2.78 -9.07
CA VAL A 52 -2.17 -1.87 -8.91
C VAL A 52 -1.71 -0.43 -8.70
N LYS A 53 -2.63 0.53 -8.88
CA LYS A 53 -2.35 1.94 -8.62
C LYS A 53 -2.18 2.17 -7.12
N VAL A 54 -1.11 2.87 -6.74
CA VAL A 54 -0.86 3.32 -5.36
C VAL A 54 -1.10 4.82 -5.29
N LEU A 55 -1.93 5.25 -4.33
CA LEU A 55 -2.26 6.65 -4.08
C LEU A 55 -1.71 7.05 -2.71
N ARG A 56 -0.85 8.07 -2.69
CA ARG A 56 -0.31 8.67 -1.49
C ARG A 56 -1.06 9.96 -1.15
N PRO A 57 -1.58 10.12 0.08
CA PRO A 57 -2.21 11.35 0.50
C PRO A 57 -1.19 12.45 0.82
N LYS A 58 -1.64 13.71 0.83
CA LYS A 58 -0.82 14.85 1.30
C LYS A 58 -0.51 14.75 2.80
N VAL A 59 -1.51 14.36 3.60
CA VAL A 59 -1.34 14.15 5.04
C VAL A 59 -1.00 12.68 5.27
N GLN A 60 0.10 12.43 5.95
CA GLN A 60 0.65 11.08 6.16
C GLN A 60 0.39 10.54 7.56
N GLU A 61 0.12 11.42 8.52
CA GLU A 61 -0.27 11.07 9.89
C GLU A 61 -1.78 10.74 9.93
N THR A 62 -2.18 9.67 9.22
CA THR A 62 -3.59 9.33 9.06
C THR A 62 -4.22 8.80 10.34
N THR A 63 -3.45 8.23 11.26
CA THR A 63 -3.94 7.77 12.56
C THR A 63 -4.42 8.94 13.41
N ALA A 64 -3.59 9.97 13.59
CA ALA A 64 -3.95 11.18 14.33
C ALA A 64 -5.11 11.92 13.67
N LEU A 65 -5.07 12.03 12.33
CA LEU A 65 -6.12 12.65 11.55
C LEU A 65 -7.44 11.87 11.67
N GLY A 66 -7.41 10.55 11.68
CA GLY A 66 -8.57 9.69 11.88
C GLY A 66 -9.21 9.90 13.26
N ALA A 67 -8.42 9.97 14.32
CA ALA A 67 -8.91 10.28 15.66
C ALA A 67 -9.57 11.66 15.71
N ALA A 68 -8.97 12.68 15.11
CA ALA A 68 -9.54 14.03 15.01
C ALA A 68 -10.85 14.04 14.21
N PHE A 69 -10.94 13.28 13.12
CA PHE A 69 -12.17 13.13 12.35
C PHE A 69 -13.30 12.47 13.15
N MET A 70 -13.01 11.43 13.92
CA MET A 70 -14.00 10.78 14.78
C MET A 70 -14.51 11.72 15.87
N ALA A 71 -13.61 12.46 16.53
CA ALA A 71 -14.00 13.49 17.50
C ALA A 71 -14.88 14.58 16.85
N GLY A 72 -14.49 15.07 15.68
CA GLY A 72 -15.25 16.07 14.93
C GLY A 72 -16.63 15.57 14.47
N LEU A 73 -16.75 14.27 14.14
CA LEU A 73 -18.04 13.65 13.83
C LEU A 73 -18.94 13.62 15.07
N GLN A 74 -18.38 13.23 16.22
CA GLN A 74 -19.13 13.14 17.49
C GLN A 74 -19.69 14.50 17.94
N ILE A 75 -18.96 15.59 17.77
CA ILE A 75 -19.41 16.94 18.15
C ILE A 75 -20.11 17.70 17.02
N GLY A 76 -20.39 17.05 15.89
CA GLY A 76 -21.18 17.62 14.80
C GLY A 76 -20.43 18.55 13.84
N ILE A 77 -19.09 18.65 13.91
CA ILE A 77 -18.29 19.38 12.91
C ILE A 77 -18.44 18.73 11.53
N TYR A 78 -18.42 17.40 11.48
CA TYR A 78 -18.70 16.62 10.28
C TYR A 78 -20.07 15.96 10.40
N LYS A 79 -20.87 16.05 9.34
CA LYS A 79 -22.22 15.49 9.32
C LYS A 79 -22.25 13.99 9.01
N SER A 80 -21.20 13.47 8.40
CA SER A 80 -21.11 12.07 7.96
C SER A 80 -19.68 11.64 7.64
N LEU A 81 -19.45 10.33 7.56
CA LEU A 81 -18.18 9.77 7.05
C LEU A 81 -17.91 10.21 5.61
N LYS A 82 -18.96 10.47 4.82
CA LYS A 82 -18.81 10.99 3.45
C LYS A 82 -18.24 12.40 3.43
N ASP A 83 -18.58 13.24 4.41
CA ASP A 83 -17.99 14.58 4.53
C ASP A 83 -16.52 14.49 4.93
N ILE A 84 -16.19 13.59 5.84
CA ILE A 84 -14.80 13.31 6.20
C ILE A 84 -13.99 12.85 4.98
N SER A 85 -14.56 11.98 4.16
CA SER A 85 -13.86 11.44 2.98
C SER A 85 -13.49 12.51 1.92
N LYS A 86 -14.18 13.65 1.90
CA LYS A 86 -13.86 14.81 1.03
C LYS A 86 -12.56 15.49 1.40
N ASN A 87 -12.09 15.33 2.65
CA ASN A 87 -10.85 15.92 3.13
C ASN A 87 -9.60 15.10 2.69
N TRP A 88 -9.81 13.94 2.06
CA TRP A 88 -8.70 13.16 1.54
C TRP A 88 -8.13 13.83 0.27
N ASN A 89 -6.92 14.32 0.34
CA ASN A 89 -6.25 15.00 -0.75
C ASN A 89 -5.08 14.15 -1.27
N LEU A 90 -5.06 13.94 -2.59
CA LEU A 90 -3.99 13.24 -3.28
C LEU A 90 -2.72 14.10 -3.30
N ASP A 91 -1.59 13.53 -2.86
CA ASP A 91 -0.25 14.06 -3.13
C ASP A 91 0.28 13.48 -4.44
N LYS A 92 0.40 12.15 -4.50
CA LYS A 92 1.00 11.48 -5.65
C LYS A 92 0.36 10.14 -5.97
N LYS A 93 0.28 9.86 -7.27
CA LYS A 93 -0.19 8.59 -7.83
C LYS A 93 0.97 7.86 -8.48
N PHE A 94 1.11 6.59 -8.16
CA PHE A 94 2.03 5.67 -8.80
C PHE A 94 1.23 4.63 -9.58
N SER A 95 1.64 4.38 -10.80
CA SER A 95 1.01 3.36 -11.66
C SER A 95 2.05 2.31 -12.00
N PRO A 96 1.67 1.03 -12.17
CA PRO A 96 2.60 -0.03 -12.55
C PRO A 96 3.35 0.31 -13.85
N LYS A 97 4.67 0.17 -13.83
CA LYS A 97 5.56 0.41 -14.98
C LYS A 97 6.45 -0.79 -15.30
N MET A 98 6.61 -1.69 -14.33
CA MET A 98 7.46 -2.86 -14.48
C MET A 98 6.84 -3.86 -15.47
N LYS A 99 7.68 -4.38 -16.38
CA LYS A 99 7.28 -5.44 -17.32
C LYS A 99 6.93 -6.72 -16.54
N ASN A 100 5.91 -7.46 -17.01
CA ASN A 100 5.47 -8.70 -16.38
C ASN A 100 6.61 -9.69 -16.13
N LYS A 101 7.48 -9.91 -17.13
CA LYS A 101 8.63 -10.82 -17.00
C LYS A 101 9.52 -10.46 -15.80
N SER A 102 9.84 -9.18 -15.63
CA SER A 102 10.68 -8.72 -14.52
C SER A 102 9.98 -8.90 -13.17
N ARG A 103 8.68 -8.59 -13.11
CA ARG A 103 7.86 -8.79 -11.90
C ARG A 103 7.83 -10.25 -11.49
N THR A 104 7.55 -11.16 -12.41
CA THR A 104 7.50 -12.60 -12.16
C THR A 104 8.83 -13.12 -11.62
N ILE A 105 9.96 -12.68 -12.19
CA ILE A 105 11.29 -13.08 -11.69
C ILE A 105 11.48 -12.66 -10.23
N LEU A 106 11.09 -11.43 -9.88
CA LEU A 106 11.23 -10.91 -8.52
C LEU A 106 10.33 -11.65 -7.53
N ILE A 107 9.06 -11.89 -7.88
CA ILE A 107 8.10 -12.62 -7.05
C ILE A 107 8.56 -14.06 -6.83
N ASN A 108 8.96 -14.77 -7.88
CA ASN A 108 9.49 -16.14 -7.75
C ASN A 108 10.75 -16.19 -6.87
N GLY A 109 11.61 -15.16 -6.93
CA GLY A 109 12.76 -15.03 -6.05
C GLY A 109 12.35 -14.86 -4.57
N TRP A 110 11.33 -14.06 -4.31
CA TRP A 110 10.75 -13.89 -2.98
C TRP A 110 10.18 -15.22 -2.45
N GLU A 111 9.30 -15.87 -3.19
CA GLU A 111 8.69 -17.15 -2.81
C GLU A 111 9.73 -18.23 -2.48
N LYS A 112 10.80 -18.34 -3.30
CA LYS A 112 11.91 -19.25 -3.02
C LYS A 112 12.62 -18.91 -1.70
N SER A 113 12.79 -17.63 -1.40
CA SER A 113 13.44 -17.18 -0.17
C SER A 113 12.59 -17.49 1.06
N VAL A 114 11.28 -17.26 0.97
CA VAL A 114 10.31 -17.61 2.03
C VAL A 114 10.30 -19.12 2.27
N LYS A 115 10.20 -19.93 1.20
CA LYS A 115 10.24 -21.39 1.32
C LYS A 115 11.52 -21.89 2.01
N ARG A 116 12.67 -21.31 1.70
CA ARG A 116 13.94 -21.67 2.36
C ARG A 116 13.96 -21.33 3.84
N ALA A 117 13.33 -20.21 4.23
CA ALA A 117 13.25 -19.81 5.62
C ALA A 117 12.29 -20.68 6.46
N LEU A 118 11.35 -21.37 5.81
CA LEU A 118 10.36 -22.24 6.48
C LEU A 118 10.82 -23.70 6.60
N ILE A 119 11.94 -24.09 5.97
CA ILE A 119 12.47 -25.47 5.95
C ILE A 119 13.49 -25.70 7.10
N ASN A 120 13.46 -24.95 8.16
CA ASN A 120 14.29 -25.19 9.35
C ASN A 120 13.54 -26.00 10.39
#